data_05208458703f5e79d14475d9ebe52f5e
#
_entry.id   05208458703f5e79d14475d9ebe52f5e
#
_cell.length_a   1.000
_cell.length_b   1.000
_cell.length_c   1.000
_cell.angle_alpha   90.00
_cell.angle_beta   90.00
_cell.angle_gamma   90.00
#
_symmetry.space_group_name_H-M   'P 1'
#
loop_
_entity.id
_entity.type
_entity.pdbx_description
1 polymer ?
#
loop_
_entity_poly.entity_id
_entity_poly.type
_entity_poly.pdbx_seq_one_letter_code
_entity_poly.pdbx_strand_id
1 'polypeptide(L)'
;MIMSKDRRGMNNDHLDALIREISDSVNGDLGFWEFQLLGRKLCCITDESHDRMRIMTPIADLGDISETQLHACLEANFDRALDARYCLNDSTLWGAFIHPLSSLHAQLFRSACSQVVHVAINFGDTYSSGELRFGD
;
A
#
# COMPACT_ATOMS: atom_id res chain seq x y z
N MET A 1 -5.29 -24.07 26.46
CA MET A 1 -6.01 -23.28 25.54
C MET A 1 -5.12 -22.85 24.42
N ILE A 2 -5.67 -22.78 23.35
CA ILE A 2 -4.92 -22.42 22.20
C ILE A 2 -4.87 -20.95 22.04
N MET A 3 -3.69 -20.44 22.05
CA MET A 3 -3.51 -19.10 21.65
C MET A 3 -3.57 -19.09 20.13
N SER A 4 -4.61 -18.54 19.63
CA SER A 4 -4.77 -18.45 18.20
C SER A 4 -3.62 -17.68 17.58
N LYS A 5 -3.15 -18.15 16.44
CA LYS A 5 -2.16 -17.40 15.67
C LYS A 5 -2.70 -16.06 15.24
N ASP A 6 -4.01 -15.96 15.08
CA ASP A 6 -4.64 -14.71 14.66
C ASP A 6 -4.45 -13.61 15.66
N ARG A 7 -4.20 -13.95 16.91
CA ARG A 7 -3.98 -12.96 17.96
C ARG A 7 -2.57 -12.42 18.01
N ARG A 8 -1.65 -13.07 17.31
CA ARG A 8 -0.26 -12.64 17.37
C ARG A 8 0.05 -11.50 16.41
N GLY A 9 -0.81 -11.27 15.48
CA GLY A 9 -0.54 -10.30 14.43
C GLY A 9 0.42 -10.86 13.39
N MET A 10 0.86 -9.97 12.53
CA MET A 10 1.70 -10.33 11.40
C MET A 10 3.18 -10.29 11.81
N ASN A 11 3.97 -11.12 11.17
CA ASN A 11 5.42 -11.03 11.26
C ASN A 11 6.00 -11.27 9.86
N ASN A 12 7.32 -11.17 9.72
CA ASN A 12 7.95 -11.27 8.42
C ASN A 12 7.72 -12.63 7.75
N ASP A 13 7.71 -13.71 8.52
CA ASP A 13 7.50 -15.03 7.94
C ASP A 13 6.10 -15.20 7.39
N HIS A 14 5.09 -14.77 8.13
CA HIS A 14 3.71 -14.82 7.68
C HIS A 14 3.50 -13.91 6.48
N LEU A 15 4.12 -12.74 6.51
CA LEU A 15 4.00 -11.77 5.43
C LEU A 15 4.64 -12.28 4.16
N ASP A 16 5.80 -12.93 4.26
CA ASP A 16 6.45 -13.56 3.12
C ASP A 16 5.54 -14.58 2.45
N ALA A 17 4.94 -15.44 3.23
CA ALA A 17 4.03 -16.46 2.70
C ALA A 17 2.82 -15.82 2.01
N LEU A 18 2.28 -14.77 2.62
CA LEU A 18 1.11 -14.10 2.08
C LEU A 18 1.42 -13.36 0.77
N ILE A 19 2.56 -12.69 0.71
CA ILE A 19 2.98 -11.99 -0.51
C ILE A 19 3.18 -12.98 -1.64
N ARG A 20 3.81 -14.13 -1.36
CA ARG A 20 4.02 -15.14 -2.39
C ARG A 20 2.72 -15.77 -2.85
N GLU A 21 1.74 -15.82 -1.99
CA GLU A 21 0.42 -16.35 -2.35
C GLU A 21 -0.35 -15.42 -3.29
N ILE A 22 -0.32 -14.11 -3.03
CA ILE A 22 -1.18 -13.16 -3.73
C ILE A 22 -0.54 -12.54 -4.96
N SER A 23 0.78 -12.57 -5.08
CA SER A 23 1.47 -11.86 -6.16
C SER A 23 1.69 -12.74 -7.38
N ASP A 24 1.78 -12.09 -8.55
CA ASP A 24 2.10 -12.77 -9.80
C ASP A 24 3.57 -13.16 -9.86
N SER A 25 4.41 -12.34 -9.27
CA SER A 25 5.84 -12.62 -9.12
C SER A 25 6.35 -11.84 -7.93
N VAL A 26 7.38 -12.36 -7.29
CA VAL A 26 7.95 -11.72 -6.12
C VAL A 26 9.47 -11.84 -6.16
N ASN A 27 10.13 -10.78 -5.71
CA ASN A 27 11.57 -10.73 -5.58
C ASN A 27 11.87 -10.07 -4.24
N GLY A 28 12.91 -10.53 -3.57
CA GLY A 28 13.29 -9.97 -2.29
C GLY A 28 13.32 -11.00 -1.19
N ASP A 29 13.47 -10.53 0.02
CA ASP A 29 13.70 -11.37 1.18
C ASP A 29 12.94 -10.79 2.37
N LEU A 30 13.05 -11.45 3.50
CA LEU A 30 12.34 -11.03 4.71
C LEU A 30 12.67 -9.59 5.06
N GLY A 31 11.64 -8.77 5.16
CA GLY A 31 11.76 -7.37 5.50
C GLY A 31 11.72 -6.42 4.32
N PHE A 32 11.94 -6.92 3.11
CA PHE A 32 11.86 -6.10 1.90
C PHE A 32 11.49 -6.95 0.70
N TRP A 33 10.31 -6.73 0.14
CA TRP A 33 9.81 -7.46 -1.02
C TRP A 33 9.43 -6.50 -2.13
N GLU A 34 9.72 -6.92 -3.37
CA GLU A 34 9.12 -6.31 -4.56
C GLU A 34 8.26 -7.36 -5.21
N PHE A 35 7.04 -7.02 -5.57
CA PHE A 35 6.12 -7.99 -6.13
C PHE A 35 5.16 -7.35 -7.11
N GLN A 36 4.64 -8.18 -8.02
CA GLN A 36 3.71 -7.74 -9.05
C GLN A 36 2.30 -8.12 -8.65
N LEU A 37 1.41 -7.15 -8.72
CA LEU A 37 0.00 -7.36 -8.40
C LEU A 37 -0.84 -6.43 -9.26
N LEU A 38 -1.85 -6.98 -9.93
CA LEU A 38 -2.77 -6.21 -10.78
C LEU A 38 -2.01 -5.38 -11.82
N GLY A 39 -0.94 -5.93 -12.35
CA GLY A 39 -0.15 -5.27 -13.38
C GLY A 39 0.79 -4.18 -12.91
N ARG A 40 0.99 -4.04 -11.60
CA ARG A 40 1.82 -2.98 -11.04
C ARG A 40 2.82 -3.56 -10.06
N LYS A 41 3.98 -2.93 -10.01
CA LYS A 41 5.04 -3.32 -9.09
C LYS A 41 4.82 -2.62 -7.76
N LEU A 42 4.72 -3.43 -6.72
CA LEU A 42 4.59 -2.95 -5.34
C LEU A 42 5.83 -3.29 -4.55
N CYS A 43 6.06 -2.52 -3.53
CA CYS A 43 7.16 -2.73 -2.60
C CYS A 43 6.58 -2.82 -1.20
N CYS A 44 7.02 -3.81 -0.42
CA CYS A 44 6.63 -3.93 0.98
C CYS A 44 7.87 -3.93 1.83
N ILE A 45 7.90 -3.06 2.84
CA ILE A 45 9.04 -2.91 3.74
C ILE A 45 8.53 -3.03 5.17
N THR A 46 9.23 -3.82 5.99
CA THR A 46 8.90 -3.94 7.41
C THR A 46 10.08 -3.50 8.27
N ASP A 47 9.75 -3.08 9.48
CA ASP A 47 10.71 -2.79 10.53
C ASP A 47 10.12 -3.40 11.80
N GLU A 48 10.56 -4.60 12.13
CA GLU A 48 10.01 -5.32 13.29
C GLU A 48 10.35 -4.63 14.60
N SER A 49 11.50 -4.00 14.67
CA SER A 49 11.92 -3.35 15.92
C SER A 49 11.08 -2.12 16.25
N HIS A 50 10.51 -1.47 15.25
CA HIS A 50 9.65 -0.31 15.44
C HIS A 50 8.19 -0.61 15.14
N ASP A 51 7.87 -1.87 14.90
CA ASP A 51 6.51 -2.34 14.61
C ASP A 51 5.87 -1.57 13.47
N ARG A 52 6.54 -1.55 12.31
CA ARG A 52 6.06 -0.80 11.15
C ARG A 52 6.06 -1.65 9.88
N MET A 53 5.13 -1.34 9.01
CA MET A 53 5.05 -1.96 7.69
C MET A 53 4.56 -0.90 6.70
N ARG A 54 5.14 -0.91 5.49
CA ARG A 54 4.70 -0.04 4.39
C ARG A 54 4.50 -0.86 3.15
N ILE A 55 3.42 -0.55 2.42
CA ILE A 55 3.20 -1.04 1.06
C ILE A 55 3.21 0.20 0.19
N MET A 56 3.97 0.20 -0.90
CA MET A 56 4.10 1.39 -1.73
C MET A 56 4.29 1.06 -3.19
N THR A 57 3.87 1.99 -4.04
CA THR A 57 4.14 1.95 -5.47
C THR A 57 4.46 3.36 -5.95
N PRO A 58 5.49 3.53 -6.79
CA PRO A 58 5.77 4.86 -7.34
C PRO A 58 4.73 5.21 -8.39
N ILE A 59 4.35 6.48 -8.42
CA ILE A 59 3.34 6.97 -9.37
C ILE A 59 3.98 7.89 -10.40
N ALA A 60 4.71 8.91 -9.96
CA ALA A 60 5.28 9.90 -10.85
C ALA A 60 6.37 10.69 -10.16
N ASP A 61 7.27 11.29 -10.95
CA ASP A 61 8.23 12.24 -10.43
C ASP A 61 7.56 13.58 -10.17
N LEU A 62 7.97 14.24 -9.10
CA LEU A 62 7.36 15.52 -8.72
C LEU A 62 7.43 16.54 -9.83
N GLY A 63 8.50 16.53 -10.62
CA GLY A 63 8.65 17.45 -11.74
C GLY A 63 7.63 17.26 -12.85
N ASP A 64 6.95 16.13 -12.89
CA ASP A 64 5.95 15.81 -13.89
C ASP A 64 4.52 16.02 -13.40
N ILE A 65 4.37 16.58 -12.20
CA ILE A 65 3.06 16.76 -11.57
C ILE A 65 2.78 18.25 -11.44
N SER A 66 1.57 18.67 -11.81
CA SER A 66 1.16 20.07 -11.64
C SER A 66 0.75 20.33 -10.19
N GLU A 67 0.73 21.60 -9.81
CA GLU A 67 0.21 21.99 -8.50
C GLU A 67 -1.24 21.58 -8.32
N THR A 68 -2.03 21.68 -9.38
CA THR A 68 -3.44 21.27 -9.35
C THR A 68 -3.57 19.77 -9.06
N GLN A 69 -2.72 18.96 -9.68
CA GLN A 69 -2.73 17.51 -9.43
C GLN A 69 -2.30 17.20 -8.00
N LEU A 70 -1.31 17.92 -7.50
CA LEU A 70 -0.83 17.71 -6.13
C LEU A 70 -1.92 18.06 -5.13
N HIS A 71 -2.61 19.19 -5.37
CA HIS A 71 -3.76 19.58 -4.55
C HIS A 71 -4.84 18.50 -4.57
N ALA A 72 -5.13 17.97 -5.75
CA ALA A 72 -6.14 16.92 -5.89
C ALA A 72 -5.79 15.68 -5.07
N CYS A 73 -4.50 15.32 -5.05
CA CYS A 73 -4.05 14.18 -4.24
C CYS A 73 -4.30 14.42 -2.74
N LEU A 74 -3.99 15.62 -2.26
CA LEU A 74 -4.17 15.93 -0.85
C LEU A 74 -5.64 15.96 -0.47
N GLU A 75 -6.48 16.51 -1.34
CA GLU A 75 -7.93 16.50 -1.09
C GLU A 75 -8.48 15.09 -1.11
N ALA A 76 -8.02 14.27 -2.06
CA ALA A 76 -8.48 12.90 -2.17
C ALA A 76 -8.05 12.07 -0.95
N ASN A 77 -6.91 12.37 -0.37
CA ASN A 77 -6.49 11.69 0.85
C ASN A 77 -7.48 11.86 1.98
N PHE A 78 -8.23 12.95 1.97
CA PHE A 78 -9.23 13.22 2.99
C PHE A 78 -10.57 12.57 2.64
N ASP A 79 -11.02 12.69 1.39
CA ASP A 79 -12.41 12.36 1.08
C ASP A 79 -12.62 11.16 0.15
N ARG A 80 -11.58 10.66 -0.54
CA ARG A 80 -11.74 9.56 -1.50
C ARG A 80 -10.83 8.37 -1.23
N ALA A 81 -9.85 8.53 -0.36
CA ALA A 81 -8.95 7.46 0.01
C ALA A 81 -9.54 6.68 1.17
N LEU A 82 -9.36 5.37 1.16
CA LEU A 82 -9.69 4.55 2.31
C LEU A 82 -8.47 4.53 3.23
N ASP A 83 -7.64 3.50 3.11
CA ASP A 83 -6.45 3.40 3.94
C ASP A 83 -5.18 3.80 3.20
N ALA A 84 -5.12 3.53 1.89
CA ALA A 84 -3.98 3.93 1.07
C ALA A 84 -4.10 5.40 0.68
N ARG A 85 -2.97 6.08 0.66
CA ARG A 85 -2.90 7.52 0.47
C ARG A 85 -1.82 7.88 -0.53
N TYR A 86 -1.90 9.10 -1.04
CA TYR A 86 -0.83 9.69 -1.84
C TYR A 86 0.20 10.29 -0.90
N CYS A 87 1.47 10.01 -1.17
CA CYS A 87 2.58 10.46 -0.34
C CYS A 87 3.72 10.97 -1.19
N LEU A 88 4.45 11.95 -0.69
CA LEU A 88 5.65 12.45 -1.33
C LEU A 88 6.86 11.99 -0.55
N ASN A 89 7.86 11.51 -1.25
CA ASN A 89 9.14 11.21 -0.65
C ASN A 89 10.22 11.38 -1.71
N ASP A 90 11.19 12.22 -1.43
CA ASP A 90 12.38 12.35 -2.26
C ASP A 90 12.07 12.67 -3.73
N SER A 91 11.17 13.60 -3.96
CA SER A 91 10.74 14.05 -5.28
C SER A 91 9.95 13.03 -6.08
N THR A 92 9.44 12.02 -5.42
CA THR A 92 8.57 11.02 -6.05
C THR A 92 7.21 11.02 -5.36
N LEU A 93 6.15 10.95 -6.16
CA LEU A 93 4.81 10.74 -5.64
C LEU A 93 4.56 9.23 -5.58
N TRP A 94 4.13 8.78 -4.42
CA TRP A 94 3.86 7.37 -4.14
C TRP A 94 2.41 7.16 -3.77
N GLY A 95 1.89 5.98 -4.08
CA GLY A 95 0.74 5.45 -3.40
C GLY A 95 1.26 4.60 -2.26
N ALA A 96 0.73 4.78 -1.06
CA ALA A 96 1.30 4.11 0.11
C ALA A 96 0.26 3.77 1.17
N PHE A 97 0.53 2.69 1.88
CA PHE A 97 -0.22 2.28 3.06
C PHE A 97 0.79 1.99 4.16
N ILE A 98 0.63 2.64 5.30
CA ILE A 98 1.54 2.52 6.43
C ILE A 98 0.75 2.05 7.64
N HIS A 99 1.25 1.03 8.33
CA HIS A 99 0.48 0.39 9.39
C HIS A 99 1.42 -0.31 10.37
N PRO A 100 1.04 -0.40 11.66
CA PRO A 100 1.80 -1.25 12.57
C PRO A 100 1.79 -2.71 12.10
N LEU A 101 2.94 -3.35 12.16
CA LEU A 101 3.05 -4.73 11.70
C LEU A 101 2.26 -5.69 12.58
N SER A 102 2.33 -5.51 13.89
CA SER A 102 1.73 -6.45 14.84
C SER A 102 0.21 -6.47 14.78
N SER A 103 -0.43 -5.39 14.36
CA SER A 103 -1.89 -5.33 14.25
C SER A 103 -2.40 -5.58 12.85
N LEU A 104 -1.50 -5.88 11.93
CA LEU A 104 -1.88 -6.21 10.54
C LEU A 104 -2.40 -7.64 10.49
N HIS A 105 -3.43 -7.88 9.69
CA HIS A 105 -3.91 -9.22 9.41
C HIS A 105 -4.07 -9.41 7.91
N ALA A 106 -4.21 -10.66 7.50
CA ALA A 106 -4.16 -11.03 6.09
C ALA A 106 -5.19 -10.29 5.23
N GLN A 107 -6.40 -10.20 5.72
CA GLN A 107 -7.46 -9.54 4.95
C GLN A 107 -7.17 -8.06 4.75
N LEU A 108 -6.70 -7.39 5.80
CA LEU A 108 -6.33 -5.98 5.69
C LEU A 108 -5.17 -5.80 4.72
N PHE A 109 -4.17 -6.68 4.78
CA PHE A 109 -3.04 -6.62 3.87
C PHE A 109 -3.49 -6.75 2.41
N ARG A 110 -4.35 -7.72 2.12
CA ARG A 110 -4.87 -7.90 0.76
C ARG A 110 -5.62 -6.67 0.28
N SER A 111 -6.47 -6.13 1.14
CA SER A 111 -7.22 -4.91 0.83
C SER A 111 -6.29 -3.74 0.58
N ALA A 112 -5.28 -3.58 1.45
CA ALA A 112 -4.35 -2.48 1.33
C ALA A 112 -3.53 -2.54 0.04
N CYS A 113 -3.10 -3.73 -0.36
CA CYS A 113 -2.39 -3.90 -1.62
C CYS A 113 -3.25 -3.45 -2.81
N SER A 114 -4.50 -3.85 -2.83
CA SER A 114 -5.44 -3.43 -3.87
C SER A 114 -5.62 -1.92 -3.86
N GLN A 115 -5.75 -1.32 -2.69
CA GLN A 115 -5.92 0.12 -2.57
C GLN A 115 -4.69 0.88 -3.07
N VAL A 116 -3.49 0.40 -2.75
CA VAL A 116 -2.26 1.03 -3.21
C VAL A 116 -2.19 1.02 -4.74
N VAL A 117 -2.58 -0.09 -5.36
CA VAL A 117 -2.66 -0.17 -6.82
C VAL A 117 -3.66 0.86 -7.35
N HIS A 118 -4.83 0.97 -6.73
CA HIS A 118 -5.88 1.84 -7.23
C HIS A 118 -5.57 3.33 -7.07
N VAL A 119 -4.90 3.76 -6.00
CA VAL A 119 -4.51 5.17 -5.92
C VAL A 119 -3.56 5.53 -7.05
N ALA A 120 -2.72 4.58 -7.48
CA ALA A 120 -1.82 4.83 -8.60
C ALA A 120 -2.57 4.85 -9.93
N ILE A 121 -3.48 3.91 -10.16
CA ILE A 121 -4.28 3.84 -11.39
C ILE A 121 -5.17 5.07 -11.52
N ASN A 122 -5.74 5.52 -10.41
CA ASN A 122 -6.72 6.61 -10.42
C ASN A 122 -6.10 7.99 -10.33
N PHE A 123 -4.78 8.09 -10.26
CA PHE A 123 -4.10 9.37 -10.28
C PHE A 123 -4.39 10.09 -11.59
N GLY A 124 -4.80 11.35 -11.48
CA GLY A 124 -5.14 12.15 -12.66
C GLY A 124 -6.57 11.97 -13.12
N ASP A 125 -7.33 11.10 -12.49
CA ASP A 125 -8.71 10.84 -12.85
C ASP A 125 -9.59 11.00 -11.60
N THR A 126 -9.92 9.92 -10.91
CA THR A 126 -10.79 10.00 -9.72
C THR A 126 -10.02 10.21 -8.43
N TYR A 127 -8.75 9.88 -8.42
CA TYR A 127 -7.87 9.96 -7.24
C TYR A 127 -8.40 9.14 -6.07
N SER A 128 -9.18 8.08 -6.34
CA SER A 128 -9.71 7.23 -5.26
C SER A 128 -8.81 6.04 -5.03
N SER A 129 -8.96 5.41 -3.87
CA SER A 129 -8.18 4.24 -3.50
C SER A 129 -8.89 2.92 -3.80
N GLY A 130 -9.99 2.96 -4.53
CA GLY A 130 -10.74 1.77 -4.88
C GLY A 130 -11.58 1.99 -6.11
N GLU A 131 -12.31 0.97 -6.48
CA GLU A 131 -13.20 1.04 -7.63
C GLU A 131 -14.44 1.85 -7.30
N LEU A 132 -14.91 1.76 -6.07
CA LEU A 132 -16.05 2.54 -5.64
C LEU A 132 -15.58 3.91 -5.16
N ARG A 133 -16.31 4.92 -5.56
CA ARG A 133 -16.03 6.29 -5.17
C ARG A 133 -17.14 6.77 -4.25
N PHE A 134 -16.73 7.44 -3.20
CA PHE A 134 -17.72 8.01 -2.30
C PHE A 134 -18.53 9.08 -3.03
N GLY A 135 -19.83 9.04 -2.86
CA GLY A 135 -20.72 9.99 -3.48
C GLY A 135 -21.22 9.60 -4.88
N ASP A 136 -20.82 8.44 -5.35
CA ASP A 136 -21.32 7.94 -6.65
C ASP A 136 -22.67 7.28 -6.50
#